data_5d34e687bc734e514f42a37ec093fd9c
#
_entry.id   5d34e687bc734e514f42a37ec093fd9c
#
_cell.length_a   1.000
_cell.length_b   1.000
_cell.length_c   1.000
_cell.angle_alpha   90.00
_cell.angle_beta   90.00
_cell.angle_gamma   90.00
#
_symmetry.space_group_name_H-M   'P 1'
#
loop_
_entity.id
_entity.type
_entity.pdbx_description
1 polymer ?
#
loop_
_entity_poly.entity_id
_entity_poly.type
_entity_poly.pdbx_seq_one_letter_code
_entity_poly.pdbx_strand_id
1 'polypeptide(L)'
;ENESLEKFTNQMINKITNNLEGFNYNVIIANIYETYNFINKLIEKKIDSKILKDNYKKILILFSPTIPHFAAECLEDLNFKDQVKWPTVDKKLIEEDKIDYVIQINGKKRAILNESRDIDQDSLMNKIKLNNLSDKYLKGKSINKIIFVKNRLINLLVNE
;
A
#
# COMPACT_ATOMS: atom_id res chain seq x y z
N GLU A 1 14.12 3.83 6.82
CA GLU A 1 13.67 4.85 5.86
C GLU A 1 14.03 4.48 4.40
N ASN A 2 15.23 3.94 4.14
CA ASN A 2 15.63 3.48 2.79
C ASN A 2 14.63 2.46 2.22
N GLU A 3 14.31 1.42 2.99
CA GLU A 3 13.32 0.40 2.59
C GLU A 3 11.92 0.99 2.38
N SER A 4 11.52 1.97 3.21
CA SER A 4 10.24 2.68 3.07
C SER A 4 10.17 3.44 1.75
N LEU A 5 11.26 4.09 1.34
CA LEU A 5 11.35 4.80 0.06
C LEU A 5 11.27 3.82 -1.12
N GLU A 6 11.99 2.70 -1.05
CA GLU A 6 11.99 1.68 -2.11
C GLU A 6 10.60 1.04 -2.27
N LYS A 7 9.94 0.68 -1.17
CA LYS A 7 8.57 0.15 -1.17
C LYS A 7 7.59 1.16 -1.77
N PHE A 8 7.64 2.42 -1.31
CA PHE A 8 6.78 3.48 -1.82
C PHE A 8 6.99 3.70 -3.32
N THR A 9 8.25 3.79 -3.78
CA THR A 9 8.56 3.97 -5.20
C THR A 9 7.99 2.82 -6.03
N ASN A 10 8.12 1.58 -5.58
CA ASN A 10 7.56 0.42 -6.28
C ASN A 10 6.02 0.43 -6.32
N GLN A 11 5.36 0.87 -5.26
CA GLN A 11 3.91 1.08 -5.26
C GLN A 11 3.50 2.15 -6.28
N MET A 12 4.26 3.25 -6.38
CA MET A 12 4.00 4.31 -7.37
C MET A 12 4.22 3.83 -8.81
N ILE A 13 5.27 3.03 -9.06
CA ILE A 13 5.48 2.40 -10.38
C ILE A 13 4.23 1.61 -10.78
N ASN A 14 3.73 0.75 -9.90
CA ASN A 14 2.55 -0.05 -10.18
C ASN A 14 1.28 0.80 -10.38
N LYS A 15 1.00 1.75 -9.48
CA LYS A 15 -0.18 2.63 -9.54
C LYS A 15 -0.19 3.46 -10.82
N ILE A 16 0.91 4.15 -11.13
CA ILE A 16 0.99 5.08 -12.27
C ILE A 16 0.98 4.31 -13.59
N THR A 17 1.68 3.17 -13.70
CA THR A 17 1.63 2.33 -14.89
C THR A 17 0.20 1.88 -15.20
N ASN A 18 -0.51 1.33 -14.21
CA ASN A 18 -1.89 0.89 -14.39
C ASN A 18 -2.84 2.06 -14.72
N ASN A 19 -2.63 3.23 -14.12
CA ASN A 19 -3.45 4.41 -14.39
C ASN A 19 -3.18 5.01 -15.78
N LEU A 20 -1.97 4.93 -16.29
CA LEU A 20 -1.65 5.31 -17.67
C LEU A 20 -2.31 4.37 -18.68
N GLU A 21 -2.24 3.05 -18.46
CA GLU A 21 -2.90 2.05 -19.31
C GLU A 21 -4.42 2.23 -19.30
N GLY A 22 -5.00 2.63 -18.16
CA GLY A 22 -6.43 2.90 -18.01
C GLY A 22 -6.87 4.33 -18.39
N PHE A 23 -5.96 5.20 -18.85
CA PHE A 23 -6.21 6.62 -19.15
C PHE A 23 -6.78 7.42 -17.95
N ASN A 24 -6.46 7.01 -16.72
CA ASN A 24 -6.94 7.64 -15.49
C ASN A 24 -6.04 8.81 -15.05
N TYR A 25 -5.89 9.83 -15.89
CA TYR A 25 -4.96 10.94 -15.65
C TYR A 25 -5.25 11.73 -14.38
N ASN A 26 -6.52 11.89 -14.00
CA ASN A 26 -6.91 12.53 -12.75
C ASN A 26 -6.36 11.79 -11.52
N VAL A 27 -6.29 10.46 -11.57
CA VAL A 27 -5.69 9.64 -10.50
C VAL A 27 -4.17 9.80 -10.48
N ILE A 28 -3.53 9.94 -11.65
CA ILE A 28 -2.08 10.18 -11.73
C ILE A 28 -1.73 11.51 -11.04
N ILE A 29 -2.52 12.56 -11.21
CA ILE A 29 -2.31 13.83 -10.51
C ILE A 29 -2.39 13.62 -8.99
N ALA A 30 -3.35 12.84 -8.50
CA ALA A 30 -3.42 12.49 -7.08
C ALA A 30 -2.19 11.71 -6.60
N ASN A 31 -1.65 10.79 -7.42
CA ASN A 31 -0.41 10.07 -7.11
C ASN A 31 0.82 11.00 -7.08
N ILE A 32 0.87 12.03 -7.90
CA ILE A 32 1.93 13.06 -7.83
C ILE A 32 1.89 13.79 -6.48
N TYR A 33 0.71 14.22 -6.01
CA TYR A 33 0.56 14.83 -4.69
C TYR A 33 0.89 13.87 -3.55
N GLU A 34 0.48 12.61 -3.65
CA GLU A 34 0.84 11.55 -2.69
C GLU A 34 2.37 11.42 -2.59
N THR A 35 3.05 11.40 -3.74
CA THR A 35 4.52 11.32 -3.82
C THR A 35 5.20 12.55 -3.23
N TYR A 36 4.73 13.74 -3.55
CA TYR A 36 5.24 14.98 -2.98
C TYR A 36 5.16 14.99 -1.46
N ASN A 37 4.00 14.64 -0.90
CA ASN A 37 3.79 14.60 0.53
C ASN A 37 4.67 13.53 1.22
N PHE A 38 4.88 12.40 0.56
CA PHE A 38 5.74 11.34 1.09
C PHE A 38 7.21 11.78 1.11
N ILE A 39 7.71 12.35 0.01
CA ILE A 39 9.10 12.82 -0.09
C ILE A 39 9.37 13.94 0.90
N ASN A 40 8.46 14.90 1.06
CA ASN A 40 8.64 15.99 2.04
C ASN A 40 8.82 15.48 3.47
N LYS A 41 8.10 14.42 3.85
CA LYS A 41 8.28 13.79 5.17
C LYS A 41 9.61 13.05 5.30
N LEU A 42 10.19 12.62 4.18
CA LEU A 42 11.45 11.88 4.16
C LEU A 42 12.68 12.80 4.15
N ILE A 43 12.58 14.00 3.57
CA ILE A 43 13.71 14.94 3.45
C ILE A 43 14.30 15.30 4.83
N GLU A 44 13.47 15.33 5.87
CA GLU A 44 13.90 15.59 7.23
C GLU A 44 14.62 14.39 7.90
N LYS A 45 14.65 13.25 7.22
CA LYS A 45 15.18 12.00 7.74
C LYS A 45 16.50 11.64 7.05
N LYS A 46 17.29 10.80 7.75
CA LYS A 46 18.59 10.35 7.21
C LYS A 46 18.35 9.22 6.20
N ILE A 47 18.59 9.50 4.91
CA ILE A 47 18.47 8.56 3.79
C ILE A 47 19.81 8.45 3.10
N ASP A 48 20.13 7.26 2.61
CA ASP A 48 21.30 7.04 1.76
C ASP A 48 21.15 7.82 0.45
N SER A 49 22.17 8.60 0.11
CA SER A 49 22.15 9.52 -1.03
C SER A 49 22.01 8.78 -2.37
N LYS A 50 22.57 7.57 -2.50
CA LYS A 50 22.46 6.76 -3.71
C LYS A 50 21.05 6.20 -3.85
N ILE A 51 20.50 5.65 -2.78
CA ILE A 51 19.12 5.11 -2.76
C ILE A 51 18.12 6.23 -3.07
N LEU A 52 18.33 7.42 -2.49
CA LEU A 52 17.48 8.58 -2.77
C LEU A 52 17.53 8.96 -4.27
N LYS A 53 18.70 9.10 -4.84
CA LYS A 53 18.88 9.45 -6.27
C LYS A 53 18.26 8.42 -7.21
N ASP A 54 18.46 7.13 -6.95
CA ASP A 54 17.94 6.05 -7.79
C ASP A 54 16.40 5.99 -7.76
N ASN A 55 15.79 6.21 -6.59
CA ASN A 55 14.34 6.25 -6.47
C ASN A 55 13.75 7.54 -7.04
N TYR A 56 14.41 8.68 -6.82
CA TYR A 56 13.97 9.96 -7.36
C TYR A 56 13.97 9.96 -8.89
N LYS A 57 15.02 9.38 -9.52
CA LYS A 57 15.07 9.13 -10.96
C LYS A 57 13.85 8.35 -11.46
N LYS A 58 13.49 7.23 -10.79
CA LYS A 58 12.32 6.43 -11.16
C LYS A 58 11.04 7.25 -11.08
N ILE A 59 10.87 8.03 -10.02
CA ILE A 59 9.71 8.91 -9.82
C ILE A 59 9.61 9.98 -10.92
N LEU A 60 10.71 10.62 -11.30
CA LEU A 60 10.72 11.61 -12.38
C LEU A 60 10.34 10.98 -13.73
N ILE A 61 10.80 9.76 -14.00
CA ILE A 61 10.39 9.03 -15.20
C ILE A 61 8.88 8.73 -15.19
N LEU A 62 8.32 8.34 -14.05
CA LEU A 62 6.88 8.12 -13.92
C LEU A 62 6.05 9.38 -14.16
N PHE A 63 6.60 10.54 -13.83
CA PHE A 63 5.91 11.83 -14.01
C PHE A 63 6.04 12.40 -15.42
N SER A 64 7.01 11.93 -16.21
CA SER A 64 7.28 12.46 -17.55
C SER A 64 6.10 12.45 -18.51
N PRO A 65 5.14 11.49 -18.49
CA PRO A 65 3.97 11.57 -19.37
C PRO A 65 2.99 12.69 -18.99
N THR A 66 3.03 13.20 -17.77
CA THR A 66 2.09 14.19 -17.25
C THR A 66 2.71 15.58 -17.16
N ILE A 67 3.96 15.67 -16.72
CA ILE A 67 4.72 16.92 -16.55
C ILE A 67 6.10 16.80 -17.22
N PRO A 68 6.15 16.67 -18.58
CA PRO A 68 7.36 16.28 -19.30
C PRO A 68 8.51 17.27 -19.16
N HIS A 69 8.25 18.57 -19.23
CA HIS A 69 9.30 19.59 -19.15
C HIS A 69 10.01 19.61 -17.80
N PHE A 70 9.22 19.59 -16.72
CA PHE A 70 9.75 19.52 -15.37
C PHE A 70 10.56 18.23 -15.13
N ALA A 71 10.02 17.08 -15.53
CA ALA A 71 10.70 15.80 -15.38
C ALA A 71 12.02 15.76 -16.17
N ALA A 72 12.03 16.27 -17.40
CA ALA A 72 13.21 16.31 -18.25
C ALA A 72 14.32 17.21 -17.65
N GLU A 73 13.97 18.40 -17.19
CA GLU A 73 14.91 19.34 -16.56
C GLU A 73 15.55 18.73 -15.30
N CYS A 74 14.74 18.17 -14.40
CA CYS A 74 15.25 17.50 -13.20
C CYS A 74 16.14 16.28 -13.50
N LEU A 75 15.81 15.49 -14.54
CA LEU A 75 16.64 14.35 -14.96
C LEU A 75 17.97 14.81 -15.55
N GLU A 76 17.99 15.94 -16.27
CA GLU A 76 19.20 16.56 -16.78
C GLU A 76 20.11 17.06 -15.65
N ASP A 77 19.58 17.83 -14.71
CA ASP A 77 20.28 18.33 -13.53
C ASP A 77 20.91 17.23 -12.68
N LEU A 78 20.25 16.10 -12.60
CA LEU A 78 20.73 14.92 -11.87
C LEU A 78 21.68 14.02 -12.68
N ASN A 79 22.02 14.42 -13.94
CA ASN A 79 22.82 13.65 -14.90
C ASN A 79 22.22 12.29 -15.29
N PHE A 80 20.91 12.20 -15.40
CA PHE A 80 20.18 10.99 -15.83
C PHE A 80 19.54 11.10 -17.22
N LYS A 81 19.81 12.16 -17.98
CA LYS A 81 19.20 12.47 -19.27
C LYS A 81 19.22 11.28 -20.26
N ASP A 82 20.33 10.56 -20.34
CA ASP A 82 20.51 9.45 -21.29
C ASP A 82 20.06 8.09 -20.74
N GLN A 83 19.47 8.06 -19.55
CA GLN A 83 19.11 6.83 -18.86
C GLN A 83 17.59 6.68 -18.65
N VAL A 84 16.80 7.31 -19.52
CA VAL A 84 15.34 7.31 -19.41
C VAL A 84 14.78 5.97 -19.92
N LYS A 85 14.49 5.07 -18.99
CA LYS A 85 13.82 3.80 -19.27
C LYS A 85 12.69 3.63 -18.25
N TRP A 86 11.50 3.25 -18.73
CA TRP A 86 10.35 3.03 -17.84
C TRP A 86 10.72 2.03 -16.75
N PRO A 87 10.50 2.37 -15.46
CA PRO A 87 10.90 1.51 -14.36
C PRO A 87 9.99 0.29 -14.27
N THR A 88 10.60 -0.84 -13.95
CA THR A 88 9.87 -2.09 -13.71
C THR A 88 9.55 -2.27 -12.24
N VAL A 89 8.42 -2.91 -11.97
CA VAL A 89 7.94 -3.21 -10.62
C VAL A 89 8.72 -4.39 -10.04
N ASP A 90 9.26 -4.23 -8.85
CA ASP A 90 9.67 -5.36 -8.02
C ASP A 90 8.47 -5.82 -7.17
N LYS A 91 7.89 -6.98 -7.53
CA LYS A 91 6.71 -7.52 -6.85
C LYS A 91 6.94 -7.81 -5.38
N LYS A 92 8.17 -8.17 -5.00
CA LYS A 92 8.53 -8.46 -3.61
C LYS A 92 8.40 -7.23 -2.70
N LEU A 93 8.62 -6.03 -3.25
CA LEU A 93 8.49 -4.77 -2.51
C LEU A 93 7.06 -4.23 -2.46
N ILE A 94 6.14 -4.77 -3.28
CA ILE A 94 4.72 -4.37 -3.26
C ILE A 94 3.89 -5.24 -2.33
N GLU A 95 4.30 -6.50 -2.13
CA GLU A 95 3.60 -7.38 -1.21
C GLU A 95 3.73 -6.82 0.21
N GLU A 96 2.64 -6.24 0.71
CA GLU A 96 2.53 -5.89 2.11
C GLU A 96 2.48 -7.18 2.91
N ASP A 97 3.45 -7.39 3.80
CA ASP A 97 3.47 -8.56 4.69
C ASP A 97 2.26 -8.57 5.64
N LYS A 98 1.62 -7.42 5.80
CA LYS A 98 0.42 -7.24 6.63
C LYS A 98 -0.67 -6.50 5.90
N ILE A 99 -1.90 -6.90 6.14
CA ILE A 99 -3.11 -6.28 5.59
C ILE A 99 -4.15 -6.08 6.70
N ASP A 100 -5.07 -5.17 6.46
CA ASP A 100 -6.19 -4.88 7.34
C ASP A 100 -7.35 -5.84 7.08
N TYR A 101 -7.55 -6.79 8.00
CA TYR A 101 -8.72 -7.64 8.01
C TYR A 101 -9.90 -6.94 8.69
N VAL A 102 -11.02 -6.81 7.96
CA VAL A 102 -12.26 -6.28 8.52
C VAL A 102 -12.98 -7.40 9.28
N ILE A 103 -13.19 -7.17 10.59
CA ILE A 103 -13.95 -8.09 11.44
C ILE A 103 -15.41 -7.63 11.45
N GLN A 104 -16.30 -8.51 11.02
CA GLN A 104 -17.74 -8.29 11.01
C GLN A 104 -18.45 -9.25 11.96
N ILE A 105 -19.56 -8.78 12.53
CA ILE A 105 -20.50 -9.62 13.29
C ILE A 105 -21.89 -9.35 12.71
N ASN A 106 -22.54 -10.39 12.21
CA ASN A 106 -23.82 -10.33 11.50
C ASN A 106 -23.80 -9.26 10.39
N GLY A 107 -22.70 -9.22 9.57
CA GLY A 107 -22.52 -8.31 8.46
C GLY A 107 -22.14 -6.87 8.84
N LYS A 108 -22.14 -6.50 10.12
CA LYS A 108 -21.76 -5.15 10.57
C LYS A 108 -20.28 -5.10 10.94
N LYS A 109 -19.52 -4.16 10.38
CA LYS A 109 -18.10 -3.93 10.72
C LYS A 109 -18.00 -3.56 12.22
N ARG A 110 -17.12 -4.26 12.94
CA ARG A 110 -16.91 -4.07 14.39
C ARG A 110 -15.49 -3.68 14.72
N ALA A 111 -14.51 -4.22 14.00
CA ALA A 111 -13.11 -3.93 14.22
C ALA A 111 -12.30 -4.09 12.91
N ILE A 112 -11.05 -3.65 12.98
CA ILE A 112 -10.02 -3.94 11.97
C ILE A 112 -8.86 -4.57 12.72
N LEU A 113 -8.26 -5.62 12.15
CA LEU A 113 -7.06 -6.27 12.67
C LEU A 113 -6.00 -6.29 11.56
N ASN A 114 -4.84 -5.69 11.85
CA ASN A 114 -3.71 -5.68 10.93
C ASN A 114 -2.87 -6.93 11.14
N GLU A 115 -2.92 -7.85 10.18
CA GLU A 115 -2.31 -9.16 10.27
C GLU A 115 -1.62 -9.58 8.98
N SER A 116 -0.80 -10.62 9.07
CA SER A 116 -0.04 -11.14 7.94
C SER A 116 -0.95 -11.49 6.77
N ARG A 117 -0.52 -11.14 5.57
CA ARG A 117 -1.13 -11.62 4.35
C ARG A 117 -1.16 -13.16 4.37
N ASP A 118 -2.22 -13.74 3.84
CA ASP A 118 -2.41 -15.20 3.76
C ASP A 118 -2.56 -15.94 5.10
N ILE A 119 -2.82 -15.21 6.22
CA ILE A 119 -3.18 -15.85 7.48
C ILE A 119 -4.40 -16.76 7.28
N ASP A 120 -4.38 -17.93 7.88
CA ASP A 120 -5.50 -18.85 7.84
C ASP A 120 -6.63 -18.43 8.80
N GLN A 121 -7.83 -19.00 8.61
CA GLN A 121 -9.02 -18.66 9.38
C GLN A 121 -8.84 -18.89 10.87
N ASP A 122 -8.22 -20.01 11.27
CA ASP A 122 -8.11 -20.40 12.68
C ASP A 122 -7.12 -19.50 13.42
N SER A 123 -5.99 -19.21 12.81
CA SER A 123 -5.00 -18.25 13.33
C SER A 123 -5.59 -16.85 13.48
N LEU A 124 -6.35 -16.37 12.50
CA LEU A 124 -7.03 -15.07 12.57
C LEU A 124 -8.08 -15.07 13.71
N MET A 125 -8.86 -16.13 13.86
CA MET A 125 -9.83 -16.28 14.95
C MET A 125 -9.17 -16.26 16.33
N ASN A 126 -8.04 -16.95 16.49
CA ASN A 126 -7.30 -16.96 17.75
C ASN A 126 -6.82 -15.54 18.11
N LYS A 127 -6.33 -14.76 17.13
CA LYS A 127 -5.90 -13.37 17.34
C LYS A 127 -7.08 -12.44 17.67
N ILE A 128 -8.24 -12.64 17.06
CA ILE A 128 -9.47 -11.89 17.38
C ILE A 128 -9.87 -12.12 18.86
N LYS A 129 -9.79 -13.37 19.32
CA LYS A 129 -10.08 -13.73 20.72
C LYS A 129 -9.05 -13.14 21.68
N LEU A 130 -7.76 -13.28 21.40
CA LEU A 130 -6.67 -12.74 22.22
C LEU A 130 -6.76 -11.23 22.42
N ASN A 131 -7.18 -10.51 21.38
CA ASN A 131 -7.33 -9.05 21.42
C ASN A 131 -8.71 -8.59 21.96
N ASN A 132 -9.56 -9.50 22.41
CA ASN A 132 -10.92 -9.23 22.93
C ASN A 132 -11.79 -8.40 21.96
N LEU A 133 -11.51 -8.44 20.67
CA LEU A 133 -12.17 -7.61 19.65
C LEU A 133 -13.63 -8.00 19.42
N SER A 134 -13.98 -9.23 19.76
CA SER A 134 -15.33 -9.77 19.59
C SER A 134 -16.14 -9.83 20.91
N ASP A 135 -15.50 -9.80 22.07
CA ASP A 135 -16.13 -10.09 23.36
C ASP A 135 -17.28 -9.13 23.70
N LYS A 136 -17.08 -7.84 23.40
CA LYS A 136 -18.11 -6.82 23.60
C LYS A 136 -19.41 -7.12 22.82
N TYR A 137 -19.30 -7.80 21.69
CA TYR A 137 -20.42 -8.03 20.77
C TYR A 137 -20.93 -9.47 20.82
N LEU A 138 -20.11 -10.41 21.26
CA LEU A 138 -20.50 -11.80 21.43
C LEU A 138 -21.28 -12.01 22.73
N LYS A 139 -20.89 -11.35 23.85
CA LYS A 139 -21.58 -11.40 25.17
C LYS A 139 -22.24 -12.75 25.52
N GLY A 140 -21.49 -13.85 25.32
CA GLY A 140 -21.99 -15.20 25.60
C GLY A 140 -22.80 -15.83 24.46
N LYS A 141 -22.99 -15.18 23.34
CA LYS A 141 -23.63 -15.76 22.16
C LYS A 141 -22.67 -16.73 21.45
N SER A 142 -23.21 -17.85 20.98
CA SER A 142 -22.42 -18.82 20.19
C SER A 142 -22.30 -18.41 18.74
N ILE A 143 -21.11 -18.62 18.17
CA ILE A 143 -20.86 -18.42 16.73
C ILE A 143 -21.50 -19.61 16.01
N ASN A 144 -22.44 -19.29 15.11
CA ASN A 144 -23.15 -20.30 14.31
C ASN A 144 -22.37 -20.62 13.01
N LYS A 145 -21.83 -19.60 12.37
CA LYS A 145 -21.09 -19.74 11.12
C LYS A 145 -20.02 -18.67 10.99
N ILE A 146 -18.88 -19.05 10.42
CA ILE A 146 -17.79 -18.15 10.08
C ILE A 146 -17.71 -18.05 8.56
N ILE A 147 -17.72 -16.83 8.04
CA ILE A 147 -17.47 -16.54 6.62
C ILE A 147 -16.11 -15.84 6.56
N PHE A 148 -15.13 -16.54 6.04
CA PHE A 148 -13.77 -16.03 5.88
C PHE A 148 -13.48 -15.74 4.42
N VAL A 149 -13.08 -14.51 4.11
CA VAL A 149 -12.61 -14.10 2.79
C VAL A 149 -11.15 -13.74 2.92
N LYS A 150 -10.29 -14.60 2.37
CA LYS A 150 -8.84 -14.49 2.45
C LYS A 150 -8.37 -13.10 2.03
N ASN A 151 -7.45 -12.53 2.79
CA ASN A 151 -6.86 -11.20 2.53
C ASN A 151 -7.88 -10.03 2.54
N ARG A 152 -9.04 -10.19 3.18
CA ARG A 152 -10.06 -9.14 3.16
C ARG A 152 -10.86 -9.02 4.46
N LEU A 153 -11.61 -10.04 4.84
CA LEU A 153 -12.51 -9.94 5.99
C LEU A 153 -12.82 -11.31 6.62
N ILE A 154 -13.28 -11.24 7.86
CA ILE A 154 -13.95 -12.34 8.53
C ILE A 154 -15.29 -11.86 9.10
N ASN A 155 -16.36 -12.61 8.84
CA ASN A 155 -17.70 -12.31 9.34
C ASN A 155 -18.19 -13.45 10.21
N LEU A 156 -18.49 -13.13 11.46
CA LEU A 156 -18.99 -14.05 12.46
C LEU A 156 -20.52 -13.93 12.52
N LEU A 157 -21.22 -14.99 12.13
CA LEU A 157 -22.66 -15.06 12.27
C LEU A 157 -23.00 -15.66 13.65
N VAL A 158 -23.69 -14.89 14.46
CA VAL A 158 -24.14 -15.29 15.81
C VAL A 158 -25.66 -15.31 15.87
N ASN A 159 -26.20 -16.25 16.64
CA ASN A 159 -27.64 -16.30 16.90
C ASN A 159 -28.05 -15.10 17.77
N GLU A 160 -29.25 -14.59 17.55
CA GLU A 160 -29.84 -13.53 18.37
C GLU A 160 -30.08 -13.98 19.79
#